data_66fef326d5d3ac460576c69e367d4620
#
_entry.id   66fef326d5d3ac460576c69e367d4620
#
_cell.length_a   1.000
_cell.length_b   1.000
_cell.length_c   1.000
_cell.angle_alpha   90.00
_cell.angle_beta   90.00
_cell.angle_gamma   90.00
#
_symmetry.space_group_name_H-M   'P 1'
#
loop_
_entity.id
_entity.type
_entity.pdbx_description
1 polymer ?
#
loop_
_entity_poly.entity_id
_entity_poly.type
_entity_poly.pdbx_seq_one_letter_code
_entity_poly.pdbx_strand_id
1 'polypeptide(L)'
;MFPVEKIRADFPILQRMVNGKPLIYFDNAATSQTPKIVIDAIVDYYMNYNANIHRGVHTLSQEATDKYEQARETLKTHFNAKYAYEMIFTSG
;
A
#
# COMPACT_ATOMS: atom_id res chain seq x y z
N MET A 1 1.40 3.22 26.25
CA MET A 1 0.00 3.31 25.81
C MET A 1 -0.06 3.34 24.29
N PHE A 2 -1.05 2.70 23.71
CA PHE A 2 -1.24 2.65 22.26
C PHE A 2 -1.60 4.05 21.72
N PRO A 3 -0.83 4.58 20.75
CA PRO A 3 -1.01 5.98 20.30
C PRO A 3 -2.14 6.11 19.27
N VAL A 4 -3.38 5.99 19.74
CA VAL A 4 -4.60 5.94 18.89
C VAL A 4 -4.70 7.14 17.96
N GLU A 5 -4.55 8.36 18.50
CA GLU A 5 -4.72 9.58 17.69
C GLU A 5 -3.65 9.71 16.60
N LYS A 6 -2.42 9.32 16.91
CA LYS A 6 -1.33 9.32 15.94
C LYS A 6 -1.61 8.34 14.81
N ILE A 7 -2.10 7.14 15.13
CA ILE A 7 -2.42 6.12 14.13
C ILE A 7 -3.64 6.54 13.31
N ARG A 8 -4.67 7.09 13.95
CA ARG A 8 -5.87 7.59 13.25
C ARG A 8 -5.51 8.68 12.24
N ALA A 9 -4.51 9.51 12.53
CA ALA A 9 -4.08 10.58 11.62
C ALA A 9 -3.50 10.03 10.31
N ASP A 10 -3.01 8.79 10.28
CA ASP A 10 -2.49 8.16 9.05
C ASP A 10 -3.60 7.76 8.07
N PHE A 11 -4.87 7.78 8.50
CA PHE A 11 -6.01 7.35 7.70
C PHE A 11 -6.91 8.56 7.41
N PRO A 12 -6.83 9.14 6.19
CA PRO A 12 -7.56 10.37 5.88
C PRO A 12 -9.07 10.29 6.13
N ILE A 13 -9.68 9.16 5.82
CA ILE A 13 -11.13 8.98 6.00
C ILE A 13 -11.56 9.12 7.45
N LEU A 14 -10.70 8.79 8.41
CA LEU A 14 -11.02 8.89 9.84
C LEU A 14 -11.09 10.33 10.35
N GLN A 15 -10.63 11.29 9.54
CA GLN A 15 -10.76 12.71 9.86
C GLN A 15 -12.15 13.27 9.48
N ARG A 16 -12.96 12.47 8.82
CA ARG A 16 -14.29 12.85 8.37
C ARG A 16 -15.26 12.96 9.53
N MET A 17 -16.20 13.90 9.41
CA MET A 17 -17.32 14.05 10.36
C MET A 17 -18.56 13.40 9.80
N VAL A 18 -19.35 12.75 10.65
CA VAL A 18 -20.64 12.16 10.31
C VAL A 18 -21.65 12.65 11.34
N ASN A 19 -22.72 13.29 10.86
CA ASN A 19 -23.76 13.88 11.72
C ASN A 19 -23.16 14.79 12.82
N GLY A 20 -22.15 15.58 12.46
CA GLY A 20 -21.49 16.50 13.37
C GLY A 20 -20.56 15.87 14.40
N LYS A 21 -20.26 14.58 14.26
CA LYS A 21 -19.38 13.83 15.18
C LYS A 21 -18.24 13.16 14.41
N PRO A 22 -17.08 12.92 15.05
CA PRO A 22 -16.01 12.18 14.41
C PRO A 22 -16.46 10.79 13.97
N LEU A 23 -15.97 10.35 12.80
CA LEU A 23 -16.28 9.03 12.26
C LEU A 23 -15.81 7.92 13.22
N ILE A 24 -16.69 6.98 13.50
CA ILE A 24 -16.38 5.71 14.15
C ILE A 24 -16.70 4.61 13.14
N TYR A 25 -15.71 3.77 12.83
CA TYR A 25 -15.84 2.73 11.82
C TYR A 25 -15.42 1.37 12.38
N PHE A 26 -16.36 0.42 12.38
CA PHE A 26 -16.13 -0.93 12.92
C PHE A 26 -16.41 -2.06 11.92
N ASP A 27 -16.50 -1.75 10.63
CA ASP A 27 -16.80 -2.74 9.60
C ASP A 27 -15.54 -3.23 8.88
N ASN A 28 -14.42 -3.34 9.60
CA ASN A 28 -13.13 -3.74 9.02
C ASN A 28 -13.11 -5.18 8.51
N ALA A 29 -14.01 -6.03 8.99
CA ALA A 29 -14.11 -7.40 8.49
C ALA A 29 -14.53 -7.44 7.02
N ALA A 30 -15.37 -6.48 6.60
CA ALA A 30 -15.78 -6.34 5.21
C ALA A 30 -14.77 -5.55 4.41
N THR A 31 -14.32 -4.40 4.94
CA THR A 31 -13.40 -3.50 4.24
C THR A 31 -12.54 -2.75 5.25
N SER A 32 -11.24 -2.92 5.18
CA SER A 32 -10.29 -2.12 5.95
C SER A 32 -10.06 -0.78 5.28
N GLN A 33 -9.89 0.26 6.08
CA GLN A 33 -9.56 1.59 5.55
C GLN A 33 -8.09 1.63 5.09
N THR A 34 -7.79 2.56 4.21
CA THR A 34 -6.47 2.66 3.57
C THR A 34 -5.69 3.86 4.11
N PRO A 35 -4.45 3.65 4.59
CA PRO A 35 -3.64 4.75 5.06
C PRO A 35 -3.14 5.62 3.90
N LYS A 36 -2.85 6.88 4.20
CA LYS A 36 -2.43 7.86 3.20
C LYS A 36 -1.18 7.41 2.44
N ILE A 37 -0.22 6.78 3.11
CA ILE A 37 1.01 6.33 2.46
C ILE A 37 0.72 5.34 1.32
N VAL A 38 -0.29 4.48 1.47
CA VAL A 38 -0.70 3.53 0.43
C VAL A 38 -1.43 4.25 -0.69
N ILE A 39 -2.34 5.18 -0.36
CA ILE A 39 -3.06 5.99 -1.35
C ILE A 39 -2.06 6.76 -2.21
N ASP A 40 -1.09 7.42 -1.59
CA ASP A 40 -0.09 8.21 -2.29
C ASP A 40 0.78 7.33 -3.20
N ALA A 41 1.13 6.13 -2.80
CA ALA A 41 1.90 5.18 -3.61
C ALA A 41 1.11 4.75 -4.86
N ILE A 42 -0.19 4.51 -4.73
CA ILE A 42 -1.06 4.16 -5.86
C ILE A 42 -1.18 5.33 -6.82
N VAL A 43 -1.38 6.54 -6.32
CA VAL A 43 -1.46 7.75 -7.13
C VAL A 43 -0.15 7.96 -7.89
N ASP A 44 0.99 7.85 -7.21
CA ASP A 44 2.31 7.99 -7.81
C ASP A 44 2.52 7.00 -8.95
N TYR A 45 2.13 5.75 -8.74
CA TYR A 45 2.21 4.71 -9.77
C TYR A 45 1.43 5.10 -11.03
N TYR A 46 0.15 5.45 -10.87
CA TYR A 46 -0.69 5.79 -12.02
C TYR A 46 -0.27 7.08 -12.71
N MET A 47 0.24 8.05 -11.98
CA MET A 47 0.65 9.32 -12.55
C MET A 47 2.02 9.27 -13.21
N ASN A 48 2.92 8.38 -12.79
CA ASN A 48 4.32 8.51 -13.14
C ASN A 48 4.97 7.27 -13.79
N TYR A 49 4.54 6.04 -13.50
CA TYR A 49 5.24 4.87 -14.03
C TYR A 49 4.35 3.65 -14.28
N ASN A 50 3.05 3.86 -14.51
CA ASN A 50 2.13 2.76 -14.84
C ASN A 50 2.53 2.07 -16.14
N ALA A 51 3.00 0.83 -16.05
CA ALA A 51 3.43 0.03 -17.19
C ALA A 51 3.44 -1.47 -16.86
N ASN A 52 3.51 -2.31 -17.88
CA ASN A 52 3.71 -3.74 -17.69
C ASN A 52 5.09 -4.00 -17.08
N ILE A 53 5.12 -4.87 -16.08
CA ILE A 53 6.38 -5.28 -15.46
C ILE A 53 7.00 -6.45 -16.22
N HIS A 54 8.34 -6.57 -16.15
CA HIS A 54 9.15 -7.68 -16.67
C HIS A 54 9.10 -7.90 -18.20
N ARG A 55 8.35 -7.12 -18.96
CA ARG A 55 8.17 -7.34 -20.40
C ARG A 55 8.63 -6.20 -21.28
N GLY A 56 8.59 -4.97 -20.76
CA GLY A 56 8.96 -3.79 -21.52
C GLY A 56 10.45 -3.51 -21.42
N VAL A 57 10.99 -2.86 -22.47
CA VAL A 57 12.37 -2.39 -22.49
C VAL A 57 12.45 -0.87 -22.38
N HIS A 58 11.32 -0.23 -22.14
CA HIS A 58 11.24 1.23 -21.98
C HIS A 58 11.32 1.64 -20.51
N THR A 59 11.57 2.93 -20.27
CA THR A 59 11.82 3.48 -18.94
C THR A 59 10.70 3.19 -17.95
N LEU A 60 9.44 3.37 -18.32
CA LEU A 60 8.32 3.17 -17.38
C LEU A 60 8.24 1.70 -16.94
N SER A 61 8.43 0.78 -17.87
CA SER A 61 8.44 -0.66 -17.55
C SER A 61 9.56 -1.01 -16.59
N GLN A 62 10.74 -0.41 -16.79
CA GLN A 62 11.90 -0.63 -15.91
C GLN A 62 11.61 -0.09 -14.50
N GLU A 63 11.08 1.11 -14.40
CA GLU A 63 10.74 1.72 -13.10
C GLU A 63 9.67 0.91 -12.37
N ALA A 64 8.63 0.48 -13.08
CA ALA A 64 7.56 -0.34 -12.50
C ALA A 64 8.11 -1.68 -12.00
N THR A 65 8.99 -2.33 -12.78
CA THR A 65 9.64 -3.59 -12.41
C THR A 65 10.50 -3.40 -11.16
N ASP A 66 11.31 -2.35 -11.11
CA ASP A 66 12.17 -2.08 -9.96
C ASP A 66 11.35 -1.89 -8.68
N LYS A 67 10.25 -1.14 -8.74
CA LYS A 67 9.36 -0.94 -7.60
C LYS A 67 8.69 -2.25 -7.15
N TYR A 68 8.26 -3.06 -8.10
CA TYR A 68 7.65 -4.37 -7.83
C TYR A 68 8.63 -5.30 -7.11
N GLU A 69 9.87 -5.38 -7.60
CA GLU A 69 10.89 -6.23 -6.99
C GLU A 69 11.37 -5.68 -5.65
N GLN A 70 11.41 -4.36 -5.46
CA GLN A 70 11.68 -3.75 -4.16
C GLN A 70 10.61 -4.13 -3.13
N ALA A 71 9.33 -4.15 -3.54
CA ALA A 71 8.24 -4.59 -2.66
C ALA A 71 8.44 -6.05 -2.23
N ARG A 72 8.83 -6.91 -3.16
CA ARG A 72 9.16 -8.32 -2.87
C ARG A 72 10.28 -8.44 -1.84
N GLU A 73 11.36 -7.68 -1.99
CA GLU A 73 12.47 -7.67 -1.04
C GLU A 73 12.05 -7.16 0.34
N THR A 74 11.22 -6.12 0.38
CA THR A 74 10.68 -5.58 1.64
C THR A 74 9.88 -6.65 2.39
N LEU A 75 9.00 -7.36 1.69
CA LEU A 75 8.20 -8.44 2.29
C LEU A 75 9.06 -9.62 2.72
N LYS A 76 10.05 -9.99 1.91
CA LYS A 76 11.02 -11.02 2.29
C LYS A 76 11.66 -10.70 3.63
N THR A 77 12.14 -9.48 3.81
CA THR A 77 12.76 -9.04 5.05
C THR A 77 11.77 -9.02 6.22
N HIS A 78 10.57 -8.51 5.97
CA HIS A 78 9.52 -8.44 6.99
C HIS A 78 9.15 -9.82 7.53
N PHE A 79 9.02 -10.81 6.67
CA PHE A 79 8.67 -12.19 7.04
C PHE A 79 9.88 -13.05 7.38
N ASN A 80 11.08 -12.50 7.32
CA ASN A 80 12.33 -13.24 7.58
C ASN A 80 12.50 -14.43 6.64
N ALA A 81 12.07 -14.29 5.40
CA ALA A 81 12.29 -15.31 4.40
C ALA A 81 13.75 -15.31 3.93
N LYS A 82 14.25 -16.45 3.51
CA LYS A 82 15.65 -16.59 3.07
C LYS A 82 15.87 -16.02 1.67
N TYR A 83 14.90 -16.23 0.77
CA TYR A 83 15.03 -15.85 -0.64
C TYR A 83 13.82 -15.04 -1.09
N ALA A 84 14.04 -14.07 -1.99
CA ALA A 84 12.96 -13.23 -2.53
C ALA A 84 11.91 -14.06 -3.27
N TYR A 85 12.30 -15.15 -3.94
CA TYR A 85 11.36 -15.98 -4.68
C TYR A 85 10.37 -16.74 -3.78
N GLU A 86 10.58 -16.74 -2.47
CA GLU A 86 9.61 -17.30 -1.53
C GLU A 86 8.39 -16.40 -1.36
N MET A 87 8.50 -15.11 -1.75
CA MET A 87 7.40 -14.14 -1.72
C MET A 87 6.68 -14.16 -3.07
N ILE A 88 5.45 -14.66 -3.08
CA ILE A 88 4.66 -14.82 -4.30
C ILE A 88 3.43 -13.92 -4.22
N PHE A 89 3.30 -13.00 -5.17
CA PHE A 89 2.12 -12.15 -5.28
C PHE A 89 1.02 -12.87 -6.06
N THR A 90 -0.16 -12.91 -5.49
CA THR A 90 -1.32 -13.56 -6.10
C THR A 90 -2.51 -12.59 -6.14
N SER A 91 -3.54 -12.93 -6.91
CA SER A 91 -4.80 -12.20 -6.92
C SER A 91 -5.78 -12.90 -5.97
N GLY A 92 -5.97 -12.29 -4.83
CA GLY A 92 -6.91 -12.83 -3.83
C GLY A 92 -6.38 -13.83 -2.85
#